data_8a1c03dda7c984e13c8e162efe05f0cb
#
_entry.id   8a1c03dda7c984e13c8e162efe05f0cb
#
_cell.length_a   1.000
_cell.length_b   1.000
_cell.length_c   1.000
_cell.angle_alpha   90.00
_cell.angle_beta   90.00
_cell.angle_gamma   90.00
#
_symmetry.space_group_name_H-M   'P 1'
#
loop_
_entity.id
_entity.type
_entity.pdbx_description
1 polymer ?
#
loop_
_entity_poly.entity_id
_entity_poly.type
_entity_poly.pdbx_seq_one_letter_code
_entity_poly.pdbx_strand_id
1 'polypeptide(L)'
;MYIETDRMVIRDFTMDDLNDLHGILGDAVTMINCEPAYTFEKTAVFLQKFCIDRKGAVAAVHKETSKVIGYILFNDFDDGVYEIGWIYNKTYWRKGYAFEICKAVVDYAFDSMNAHKIFAEAIDGIRSVNLMNVPI
;
A
#
# COMPACT_ATOMS: atom_id res chain seq x y z
N MET A 1 0.11 -11.14 5.88
CA MET A 1 1.37 -10.40 6.07
C MET A 1 1.28 -9.57 7.34
N TYR A 2 2.30 -9.63 8.16
CA TYR A 2 2.40 -8.77 9.35
C TYR A 2 3.85 -8.33 9.49
N ILE A 3 4.07 -7.02 9.44
CA ILE A 3 5.41 -6.45 9.55
C ILE A 3 5.33 -5.27 10.51
N GLU A 4 6.30 -5.17 11.40
CA GLU A 4 6.39 -4.04 12.30
C GLU A 4 7.69 -3.29 12.06
N THR A 5 7.60 -1.97 11.89
CA THR A 5 8.74 -1.08 11.76
C THR A 5 8.78 -0.12 12.94
N ASP A 6 9.70 0.84 12.94
CA ASP A 6 9.80 1.79 14.04
C ASP A 6 8.51 2.57 14.26
N ARG A 7 7.86 3.00 13.19
CA ARG A 7 6.69 3.89 13.28
C ARG A 7 5.41 3.27 12.75
N MET A 8 5.48 2.11 12.10
CA MET A 8 4.36 1.54 11.33
C MET A 8 4.12 0.08 11.68
N VAL A 9 2.88 -0.35 11.44
CA VAL A 9 2.52 -1.76 11.37
C VAL A 9 1.88 -2.00 10.02
N ILE A 10 2.34 -3.02 9.31
CA ILE A 10 1.76 -3.43 8.02
C ILE A 10 1.03 -4.73 8.25
N ARG A 11 -0.26 -4.75 7.95
CA ARG A 11 -1.12 -5.89 8.22
C ARG A 11 -2.21 -6.02 7.17
N ASP A 12 -2.91 -7.14 7.18
CA ASP A 12 -4.05 -7.34 6.30
C ASP A 12 -5.17 -6.35 6.66
N PHE A 13 -5.95 -5.96 5.66
CA PHE A 13 -7.12 -5.12 5.86
C PHE A 13 -8.25 -5.90 6.52
N THR A 14 -9.07 -5.19 7.28
CA THR A 14 -10.36 -5.68 7.79
C THR A 14 -11.45 -4.66 7.45
N MET A 15 -12.72 -5.04 7.61
CA MET A 15 -13.80 -4.09 7.36
C MET A 15 -13.83 -2.92 8.35
N ASP A 16 -13.18 -3.07 9.49
CA ASP A 16 -13.02 -1.96 10.45
C ASP A 16 -12.16 -0.81 9.89
N ASP A 17 -11.43 -1.07 8.82
CA ASP A 17 -10.56 -0.07 8.19
C ASP A 17 -11.29 0.82 7.18
N LEU A 18 -12.58 0.63 6.99
CA LEU A 18 -13.34 1.31 5.92
C LEU A 18 -13.25 2.83 6.01
N ASN A 19 -13.44 3.39 7.19
CA ASN A 19 -13.41 4.84 7.34
C ASN A 19 -12.04 5.42 7.01
N ASP A 20 -10.97 4.79 7.49
CA ASP A 20 -9.62 5.27 7.22
C ASP A 20 -9.28 5.10 5.74
N LEU A 21 -9.65 3.97 5.14
CA LEU A 21 -9.40 3.75 3.72
C LEU A 21 -10.16 4.76 2.85
N HIS A 22 -11.40 5.08 3.20
CA HIS A 22 -12.14 6.11 2.49
C HIS A 22 -11.50 7.49 2.66
N GLY A 23 -10.86 7.74 3.79
CA GLY A 23 -10.08 8.95 3.99
C GLY A 23 -8.91 9.09 3.03
N ILE A 24 -8.43 7.97 2.50
CA ILE A 24 -7.38 7.94 1.47
C ILE A 24 -8.00 7.98 0.07
N LEU A 25 -8.83 7.01 -0.26
CA LEU A 25 -9.34 6.82 -1.62
C LEU A 25 -10.44 7.81 -1.99
N GLY A 26 -11.10 8.38 -1.00
CA GLY A 26 -12.15 9.38 -1.19
C GLY A 26 -11.63 10.82 -1.23
N ASP A 27 -10.34 11.03 -1.10
CA ASP A 27 -9.76 12.37 -1.11
C ASP A 27 -9.26 12.72 -2.52
N ALA A 28 -9.84 13.78 -3.09
CA ALA A 28 -9.52 14.17 -4.46
C ALA A 28 -8.04 14.56 -4.64
N VAL A 29 -7.44 15.17 -3.63
CA VAL A 29 -6.02 15.57 -3.72
C VAL A 29 -5.12 14.35 -3.68
N THR A 30 -5.41 13.41 -2.79
CA THR A 30 -4.64 12.16 -2.70
C THR A 30 -4.73 11.37 -4.00
N MET A 31 -5.89 11.38 -4.65
CA MET A 31 -6.18 10.56 -5.83
C MET A 31 -5.93 11.28 -7.15
N ILE A 32 -5.33 12.46 -7.12
CA ILE A 32 -5.25 13.34 -8.31
C ILE A 32 -4.59 12.68 -9.53
N ASN A 33 -3.62 11.81 -9.30
CA ASN A 33 -2.90 11.13 -10.37
C ASN A 33 -3.31 9.66 -10.54
N CYS A 34 -4.37 9.24 -9.89
CA CYS A 34 -4.81 7.84 -9.94
C CYS A 34 -6.15 7.74 -10.68
N GLU A 35 -7.22 7.75 -9.93
CA GLU A 35 -8.59 7.67 -10.41
C GLU A 35 -9.39 8.77 -9.74
N PRO A 36 -10.60 9.07 -10.23
CA PRO A 36 -11.49 9.95 -9.47
C PRO A 36 -11.68 9.42 -8.05
N ALA A 37 -11.81 10.34 -7.11
CA ALA A 37 -12.01 9.98 -5.71
C ALA A 37 -13.19 9.02 -5.57
N TYR A 38 -13.01 7.99 -4.73
CA TYR A 38 -14.03 6.96 -4.53
C TYR A 38 -15.16 7.48 -3.63
N THR A 39 -16.39 7.08 -3.94
CA THR A 39 -17.49 7.24 -2.99
C THR A 39 -17.28 6.26 -1.83
N PHE A 40 -18.04 6.49 -0.75
CA PHE A 40 -17.97 5.59 0.40
C PHE A 40 -18.37 4.16 0.00
N GLU A 41 -19.43 4.03 -0.80
CA GLU A 41 -19.92 2.71 -1.27
C GLU A 41 -18.88 2.03 -2.16
N LYS A 42 -18.24 2.77 -3.04
CA LYS A 42 -17.19 2.20 -3.89
C LYS A 42 -16.00 1.72 -3.05
N THR A 43 -15.64 2.50 -2.03
CA THR A 43 -14.57 2.12 -1.11
C THR A 43 -14.92 0.83 -0.38
N ALA A 44 -16.16 0.71 0.09
CA ALA A 44 -16.59 -0.48 0.81
C ALA A 44 -16.51 -1.75 -0.05
N VAL A 45 -16.96 -1.65 -1.30
CA VAL A 45 -16.89 -2.78 -2.23
C VAL A 45 -15.44 -3.14 -2.54
N PHE A 46 -14.61 -2.13 -2.79
CA PHE A 46 -13.19 -2.33 -3.06
C PHE A 46 -12.47 -2.99 -1.88
N LEU A 47 -12.74 -2.50 -0.68
CA LEU A 47 -12.16 -3.06 0.53
C LEU A 47 -12.52 -4.54 0.68
N GLN A 48 -13.82 -4.87 0.55
CA GLN A 48 -14.25 -6.24 0.72
C GLN A 48 -13.71 -7.16 -0.37
N LYS A 49 -13.86 -6.78 -1.63
CA LYS A 49 -13.56 -7.69 -2.73
C LYS A 49 -12.10 -7.76 -3.09
N PHE A 50 -11.41 -6.63 -3.14
CA PHE A 50 -10.01 -6.61 -3.56
C PHE A 50 -9.04 -6.75 -2.39
N CYS A 51 -9.23 -5.95 -1.35
CA CYS A 51 -8.28 -5.93 -0.24
C CYS A 51 -8.40 -7.15 0.66
N ILE A 52 -9.63 -7.56 0.97
CA ILE A 52 -9.88 -8.65 1.92
C ILE A 52 -9.99 -9.99 1.21
N ASP A 53 -10.95 -10.13 0.29
CA ASP A 53 -11.23 -11.43 -0.34
C ASP A 53 -10.07 -11.89 -1.22
N ARG A 54 -9.53 -11.00 -2.05
CA ARG A 54 -8.41 -11.32 -2.93
C ARG A 54 -7.05 -11.14 -2.28
N LYS A 55 -7.01 -10.48 -1.13
CA LYS A 55 -5.75 -10.11 -0.46
C LYS A 55 -4.80 -9.36 -1.38
N GLY A 56 -5.37 -8.45 -2.19
CA GLY A 56 -4.60 -7.70 -3.18
C GLY A 56 -3.84 -6.52 -2.60
N ALA A 57 -4.11 -6.16 -1.35
CA ALA A 57 -3.47 -5.02 -0.70
C ALA A 57 -3.34 -5.26 0.80
N VAL A 58 -2.42 -4.54 1.41
CA VAL A 58 -2.22 -4.52 2.86
C VAL A 58 -2.32 -3.10 3.39
N ALA A 59 -2.62 -2.98 4.67
CA ALA A 59 -2.81 -1.70 5.35
C ALA A 59 -1.52 -1.27 6.03
N ALA A 60 -1.18 0.00 5.90
CA ALA A 60 -0.08 0.60 6.65
C ALA A 60 -0.67 1.43 7.79
N VAL A 61 -0.43 0.99 9.02
CA VAL A 61 -0.99 1.58 10.23
C VAL A 61 0.05 2.41 10.94
N HIS A 62 -0.28 3.64 11.25
CA HIS A 62 0.58 4.55 12.01
C HIS A 62 0.49 4.20 13.49
N LYS A 63 1.62 3.82 14.10
CA LYS A 63 1.61 3.32 15.48
C LYS A 63 1.08 4.33 16.48
N GLU A 64 1.50 5.59 16.34
CA GLU A 64 1.15 6.62 17.30
C GLU A 64 -0.35 6.90 17.34
N THR A 65 -1.00 6.91 16.18
CA THR A 65 -2.43 7.24 16.07
C THR A 65 -3.33 6.03 15.92
N SER A 66 -2.76 4.87 15.63
CA SER A 66 -3.49 3.65 15.27
C SER A 66 -4.37 3.79 14.03
N LYS A 67 -4.10 4.79 13.19
CA LYS A 67 -4.85 5.01 11.95
C LYS A 67 -4.19 4.30 10.78
N VAL A 68 -5.00 3.78 9.87
CA VAL A 68 -4.50 3.33 8.57
C VAL A 68 -4.21 4.57 7.74
N ILE A 69 -2.96 4.80 7.43
CA ILE A 69 -2.51 5.97 6.66
C ILE A 69 -2.07 5.60 5.25
N GLY A 70 -1.97 4.33 4.94
CA GLY A 70 -1.52 3.87 3.64
C GLY A 70 -2.25 2.64 3.15
N TYR A 71 -2.47 2.63 1.84
CA TYR A 71 -2.95 1.49 1.06
C TYR A 71 -1.75 0.99 0.27
N ILE A 72 -1.39 -0.26 0.44
CA ILE A 72 -0.23 -0.86 -0.22
C ILE A 72 -0.72 -1.99 -1.10
N LEU A 73 -0.73 -1.75 -2.41
CA LEU A 73 -0.97 -2.81 -3.38
C LEU A 73 0.18 -3.81 -3.29
N PHE A 74 -0.14 -5.07 -3.10
CA PHE A 74 0.85 -6.13 -3.08
C PHE A 74 0.21 -7.34 -3.74
N ASN A 75 0.52 -7.53 -5.01
CA ASN A 75 -0.24 -8.40 -5.87
C ASN A 75 0.65 -9.47 -6.49
N ASP A 76 0.19 -10.72 -6.47
CA ASP A 76 0.82 -11.81 -7.20
C ASP A 76 0.70 -11.53 -8.69
N PHE A 77 1.84 -11.39 -9.35
CA PHE A 77 1.87 -11.16 -10.78
C PHE A 77 2.23 -12.43 -11.55
N ASP A 78 3.24 -13.13 -11.07
CA ASP A 78 3.72 -14.38 -11.64
C ASP A 78 4.47 -15.11 -10.54
N ASP A 79 4.97 -16.33 -10.84
CA ASP A 79 5.68 -17.12 -9.85
C ASP A 79 6.94 -16.39 -9.36
N GLY A 80 6.94 -16.05 -8.07
CA GLY A 80 8.04 -15.30 -7.46
C GLY A 80 8.13 -13.84 -7.91
N VAL A 81 7.15 -13.34 -8.65
CA VAL A 81 7.12 -11.96 -9.15
C VAL A 81 5.92 -11.25 -8.55
N TYR A 82 6.14 -10.09 -7.93
CA TYR A 82 5.09 -9.33 -7.26
C TYR A 82 5.04 -7.91 -7.78
N GLU A 83 3.82 -7.39 -7.84
CA GLU A 83 3.58 -5.97 -8.13
C GLU A 83 3.30 -5.23 -6.83
N ILE A 84 3.96 -4.10 -6.63
CA ILE A 84 3.76 -3.26 -5.46
C ILE A 84 3.34 -1.86 -5.91
N GLY A 85 2.45 -1.25 -5.16
CA GLY A 85 2.06 0.13 -5.35
C GLY A 85 1.63 0.71 -4.02
N TRP A 86 1.46 2.03 -3.95
CA TRP A 86 1.08 2.65 -2.68
C TRP A 86 0.35 3.96 -2.91
N ILE A 87 -0.60 4.24 -2.01
CA ILE A 87 -1.28 5.51 -1.90
C ILE A 87 -1.33 5.85 -0.42
N TYR A 88 -0.89 7.04 -0.06
CA TYR A 88 -0.83 7.46 1.33
C TYR A 88 -1.73 8.66 1.58
N ASN A 89 -2.31 8.71 2.77
CA ASN A 89 -3.05 9.88 3.22
C ASN A 89 -2.14 11.11 3.16
N LYS A 90 -2.59 12.17 2.50
CA LYS A 90 -1.79 13.37 2.25
C LYS A 90 -1.24 14.02 3.51
N THR A 91 -1.94 13.88 4.63
CA THR A 91 -1.48 14.41 5.92
C THR A 91 -0.14 13.86 6.35
N TYR A 92 0.19 12.66 5.85
CA TYR A 92 1.42 11.94 6.24
C TYR A 92 2.49 11.97 5.17
N TRP A 93 2.31 12.76 4.10
CA TRP A 93 3.33 12.87 3.05
C TRP A 93 4.56 13.60 3.56
N ARG A 94 5.70 13.30 2.94
CA ARG A 94 7.00 13.97 3.16
C ARG A 94 7.56 13.78 4.57
N LYS A 95 7.22 12.67 5.21
CA LYS A 95 7.72 12.34 6.54
C LYS A 95 8.55 11.06 6.55
N GLY A 96 8.82 10.51 5.38
CA GLY A 96 9.62 9.28 5.27
C GLY A 96 8.84 7.99 5.48
N TYR A 97 7.55 8.04 5.69
CA TYR A 97 6.74 6.82 5.92
C TYR A 97 6.71 5.93 4.68
N ALA A 98 6.59 6.52 3.50
CA ALA A 98 6.53 5.75 2.26
C ALA A 98 7.78 4.91 2.07
N PHE A 99 8.95 5.49 2.30
CA PHE A 99 10.22 4.76 2.21
C PHE A 99 10.30 3.66 3.25
N GLU A 100 9.95 3.98 4.48
CA GLU A 100 10.00 3.01 5.58
C GLU A 100 9.11 1.79 5.29
N ILE A 101 7.90 2.03 4.82
CA ILE A 101 6.94 0.97 4.50
C ILE A 101 7.38 0.17 3.29
N CYS A 102 7.79 0.86 2.23
CA CYS A 102 8.19 0.20 0.99
C CYS A 102 9.39 -0.71 1.24
N LYS A 103 10.41 -0.22 1.95
CA LYS A 103 11.56 -1.03 2.30
C LYS A 103 11.18 -2.26 3.08
N ALA A 104 10.30 -2.12 4.07
CA ALA A 104 9.88 -3.24 4.89
C ALA A 104 9.13 -4.29 4.08
N VAL A 105 8.23 -3.88 3.20
CA VAL A 105 7.47 -4.81 2.36
C VAL A 105 8.38 -5.52 1.36
N VAL A 106 9.28 -4.80 0.73
CA VAL A 106 10.22 -5.38 -0.24
C VAL A 106 11.14 -6.39 0.45
N ASP A 107 11.71 -6.02 1.59
CA ASP A 107 12.56 -6.94 2.35
C ASP A 107 11.80 -8.21 2.75
N TYR A 108 10.57 -8.04 3.21
CA TYR A 108 9.72 -9.19 3.58
C TYR A 108 9.47 -10.10 2.38
N ALA A 109 9.20 -9.53 1.22
CA ALA A 109 8.92 -10.33 0.03
C ALA A 109 10.15 -11.15 -0.39
N PHE A 110 11.32 -10.54 -0.39
CA PHE A 110 12.55 -11.26 -0.76
C PHE A 110 12.98 -12.26 0.31
N ASP A 111 12.86 -11.90 1.58
CA ASP A 111 13.39 -12.75 2.66
C ASP A 111 12.42 -13.85 3.08
N SER A 112 11.11 -13.59 3.05
CA SER A 112 10.11 -14.50 3.63
C SER A 112 9.18 -15.12 2.62
N MET A 113 9.05 -14.55 1.41
CA MET A 113 8.14 -15.05 0.38
C MET A 113 8.85 -15.61 -0.84
N ASN A 114 10.16 -15.70 -0.80
CA ASN A 114 10.99 -16.19 -1.91
C ASN A 114 10.76 -15.41 -3.21
N ALA A 115 10.45 -14.13 -3.12
CA ALA A 115 10.33 -13.30 -4.31
C ALA A 115 11.70 -13.19 -4.98
N HIS A 116 11.72 -13.22 -6.30
CA HIS A 116 12.95 -12.95 -7.04
C HIS A 116 12.83 -11.69 -7.87
N LYS A 117 11.63 -11.14 -7.99
CA LYS A 117 11.44 -9.87 -8.68
C LYS A 117 10.22 -9.15 -8.10
N ILE A 118 10.38 -7.85 -7.87
CA ILE A 118 9.30 -6.97 -7.45
C ILE A 118 9.32 -5.76 -8.37
N PHE A 119 8.16 -5.32 -8.85
CA PHE A 119 8.09 -4.17 -9.70
C PHE A 119 6.94 -3.26 -9.29
N ALA A 120 7.03 -1.99 -9.68
CA ALA A 120 5.97 -1.01 -9.49
C ALA A 120 5.80 -0.23 -10.77
N GLU A 121 4.56 0.14 -11.08
CA GLU A 121 4.29 1.03 -12.19
C GLU A 121 4.17 2.45 -11.66
N ALA A 122 4.93 3.37 -12.25
CA ALA A 122 4.85 4.77 -11.91
C ALA A 122 3.65 5.39 -12.59
N ILE A 123 2.87 6.15 -11.84
CA ILE A 123 1.71 6.84 -12.40
C ILE A 123 2.12 7.83 -13.47
N ASP A 124 3.19 8.55 -13.25
CA ASP A 124 3.71 9.53 -14.21
C ASP A 124 4.79 8.97 -15.13
N GLY A 125 5.09 7.70 -15.00
CA GLY A 125 6.06 7.01 -15.86
C GLY A 125 7.51 7.37 -15.61
N ILE A 126 7.82 8.22 -14.68
CA ILE A 126 9.17 8.73 -14.49
C ILE A 126 9.85 8.15 -13.28
N ARG A 127 9.11 7.97 -12.20
CA ARG A 127 9.67 7.59 -10.91
C ARG A 127 9.23 6.22 -10.51
N SER A 128 9.81 5.71 -9.50
CA SER A 128 9.45 4.51 -8.78
C SER A 128 9.88 3.20 -9.40
N VAL A 129 10.03 3.14 -10.70
CA VAL A 129 10.31 1.88 -11.37
C VAL A 129 11.58 1.23 -10.83
N ASN A 130 12.62 2.01 -10.61
CA ASN A 130 13.91 1.48 -10.19
C ASN A 130 13.96 1.05 -8.73
N LEU A 131 12.95 1.37 -7.96
CA LEU A 131 12.88 0.97 -6.57
C LEU A 131 13.03 -0.54 -6.41
N MET A 132 12.48 -1.28 -7.35
CA MET A 132 12.45 -2.73 -7.31
C MET A 132 13.76 -3.38 -7.70
N ASN A 133 14.61 -2.66 -8.39
CA ASN A 133 15.88 -3.18 -8.88
C ASN A 133 17.07 -2.70 -8.06
N VAL A 134 16.84 -1.88 -7.07
CA VAL A 134 17.89 -1.33 -6.22
C VAL A 134 17.74 -1.93 -4.83
N PRO A 135 18.81 -2.49 -4.26
CA PRO A 135 18.76 -2.94 -2.86
C PRO A 135 18.46 -1.74 -1.96
N ILE A 136 17.46 -1.89 -1.18
CA ILE A 136 16.97 -0.82 -0.30
C ILE A 136 17.54 -1.00 1.10
#